data_c496958cf9816853d89c7ec20a0504b0
#
_entry.id   c496958cf9816853d89c7ec20a0504b0
#
_cell.length_a   1.000
_cell.length_b   1.000
_cell.length_c   1.000
_cell.angle_alpha   90.00
_cell.angle_beta   90.00
_cell.angle_gamma   90.00
#
_symmetry.space_group_name_H-M   'P 1'
#
loop_
_entity.id
_entity.type
_entity.pdbx_description
1 polymer ?
#
loop_
_entity_poly.entity_id
_entity_poly.type
_entity_poly.pdbx_seq_one_letter_code
_entity_poly.pdbx_strand_id
1 'polypeptide(L)'
;LIHDLKNSNSRADISVKLVSEIGVGTVAAGVSKGQADHLLISGYEGGTGASPQTSIKHAGLPMELGIAETQQVLVMNDVRGRIRVPTDGQLKTGRDVVIAGMLGADEFGFSTIALVTLGCILLRKCHLNTCSVGIATQDSDLRKKFNGKPENVVNFFTFVAEEVREIMAEMGF
;
A
#
# COMPACT_ATOMS: atom_id res chain seq x y z
N LEU A 1 -11.76 15.03 -14.11
CA LEU A 1 -12.27 14.16 -13.03
C LEU A 1 -11.85 14.65 -11.64
N ILE A 2 -10.55 14.85 -11.33
CA ILE A 2 -10.09 15.35 -10.01
C ILE A 2 -10.77 16.69 -9.68
N HIS A 3 -10.72 17.64 -10.61
CA HIS A 3 -11.39 18.95 -10.47
C HIS A 3 -12.89 18.80 -10.21
N ASP A 4 -13.59 17.94 -10.95
CA ASP A 4 -15.03 17.73 -10.79
C ASP A 4 -15.37 17.12 -9.43
N LEU A 5 -14.54 16.17 -8.95
CA LEU A 5 -14.70 15.57 -7.64
C LEU A 5 -14.50 16.63 -6.52
N LYS A 6 -13.48 17.48 -6.64
CA LYS A 6 -13.26 18.57 -5.68
C LYS A 6 -14.40 19.60 -5.68
N ASN A 7 -14.97 19.89 -6.84
CA ASN A 7 -16.13 20.77 -6.93
C ASN A 7 -17.38 20.15 -6.31
N SER A 8 -17.54 18.83 -6.44
CA SER A 8 -18.67 18.11 -5.84
C SER A 8 -18.57 18.05 -4.31
N ASN A 9 -17.36 17.93 -3.77
CA ASN A 9 -17.12 17.94 -2.33
C ASN A 9 -15.76 18.58 -2.02
N SER A 10 -15.78 19.86 -1.70
CA SER A 10 -14.57 20.64 -1.40
C SER A 10 -13.84 20.25 -0.11
N ARG A 11 -14.45 19.42 0.76
CA ARG A 11 -13.83 18.94 2.00
C ARG A 11 -13.18 17.58 1.86
N ALA A 12 -13.43 16.86 0.76
CA ALA A 12 -12.87 15.54 0.56
C ALA A 12 -11.47 15.62 -0.04
N ASP A 13 -10.54 14.82 0.48
CA ASP A 13 -9.26 14.56 -0.15
C ASP A 13 -9.47 13.64 -1.35
N ILE A 14 -8.81 13.93 -2.46
CA ILE A 14 -8.83 13.11 -3.67
C ILE A 14 -7.55 12.30 -3.73
N SER A 15 -7.70 10.99 -3.64
CA SER A 15 -6.60 10.04 -3.75
C SER A 15 -6.61 9.36 -5.12
N VAL A 16 -5.46 9.31 -5.77
CA VAL A 16 -5.25 8.61 -7.04
C VAL A 16 -4.28 7.45 -6.79
N LYS A 17 -4.59 6.28 -7.32
CA LYS A 17 -3.70 5.11 -7.26
C LYS A 17 -3.11 4.83 -8.63
N LEU A 18 -1.78 4.71 -8.68
CA LEU A 18 -1.02 4.33 -9.86
C LEU A 18 -0.22 3.04 -9.56
N VAL A 19 -0.05 2.22 -10.58
CA VAL A 19 0.85 1.07 -10.49
C VAL A 19 2.30 1.53 -10.76
N SER A 20 3.24 0.94 -10.05
CA SER A 20 4.66 1.09 -10.33
C SER A 20 4.98 0.55 -11.72
N GLU A 21 5.34 1.43 -12.63
CA GLU A 21 5.76 1.11 -13.99
C GLU A 21 6.71 2.21 -14.50
N ILE A 22 7.42 1.93 -15.60
CA ILE A 22 8.31 2.93 -16.20
C ILE A 22 7.49 4.13 -16.67
N GLY A 23 7.89 5.34 -16.27
CA GLY A 23 7.19 6.58 -16.59
C GLY A 23 6.09 6.98 -15.59
N VAL A 24 5.89 6.22 -14.53
CA VAL A 24 4.89 6.54 -13.49
C VAL A 24 5.12 7.91 -12.88
N GLY A 25 6.38 8.35 -12.75
CA GLY A 25 6.72 9.68 -12.24
C GLY A 25 6.15 10.81 -13.11
N THR A 26 6.11 10.65 -14.43
CA THR A 26 5.50 11.64 -15.33
C THR A 26 3.98 11.73 -15.10
N VAL A 27 3.32 10.60 -14.98
CA VAL A 27 1.88 10.54 -14.65
C VAL A 27 1.63 11.15 -13.26
N ALA A 28 2.47 10.84 -12.30
CA ALA A 28 2.44 11.38 -10.94
C ALA A 28 2.52 12.92 -10.91
N ALA A 29 3.43 13.51 -11.70
CA ALA A 29 3.54 14.96 -11.84
C ALA A 29 2.25 15.57 -12.43
N GLY A 30 1.64 14.92 -13.42
CA GLY A 30 0.36 15.33 -14.00
C GLY A 30 -0.78 15.28 -12.96
N VAL A 31 -0.86 14.22 -12.18
CA VAL A 31 -1.84 14.04 -11.09
C VAL A 31 -1.67 15.11 -10.00
N SER A 32 -0.43 15.39 -9.60
CA SER A 32 -0.12 16.45 -8.63
C SER A 32 -0.50 17.84 -9.15
N LYS A 33 -0.18 18.15 -10.42
CA LYS A 33 -0.61 19.39 -11.09
C LYS A 33 -2.13 19.48 -11.23
N GLY A 34 -2.81 18.33 -11.34
CA GLY A 34 -4.27 18.21 -11.33
C GLY A 34 -4.91 18.39 -9.96
N GLN A 35 -4.11 18.69 -8.91
CA GLN A 35 -4.54 18.99 -7.54
C GLN A 35 -5.16 17.78 -6.80
N ALA A 36 -4.69 16.57 -7.04
CA ALA A 36 -4.92 15.46 -6.13
C ALA A 36 -4.19 15.70 -4.80
N ASP A 37 -4.72 15.17 -3.71
CA ASP A 37 -4.17 15.34 -2.36
C ASP A 37 -3.25 14.18 -1.99
N HIS A 38 -3.57 12.98 -2.49
CA HIS A 38 -2.81 11.76 -2.30
C HIS A 38 -2.51 11.08 -3.63
N LEU A 39 -1.35 10.48 -3.73
CA LEU A 39 -0.92 9.69 -4.88
C LEU A 39 -0.30 8.37 -4.39
N LEU A 40 -1.10 7.32 -4.32
CA LEU A 40 -0.64 5.99 -3.93
C LEU A 40 0.11 5.32 -5.08
N ILE A 41 1.38 5.03 -4.87
CA ILE A 41 2.20 4.21 -5.78
C ILE A 41 2.18 2.77 -5.30
N SER A 42 1.62 1.88 -6.11
CA SER A 42 1.44 0.47 -5.79
C SER A 42 2.42 -0.40 -6.56
N GLY A 43 3.19 -1.22 -5.88
CA GLY A 43 4.03 -2.23 -6.51
C GLY A 43 3.17 -3.31 -7.21
N TYR A 44 3.81 -4.11 -8.10
CA TYR A 44 3.14 -5.23 -8.78
C TYR A 44 2.58 -6.27 -7.79
N GLU A 45 3.17 -6.39 -6.64
CA GLU A 45 2.71 -7.28 -5.55
C GLU A 45 1.55 -6.68 -4.75
N GLY A 46 1.30 -5.39 -4.88
CA GLY A 46 0.13 -4.72 -4.34
C GLY A 46 -1.11 -5.13 -5.11
N GLY A 47 -2.26 -4.93 -4.52
CA GLY A 47 -3.50 -5.25 -5.16
C GLY A 47 -4.37 -6.19 -4.33
N THR A 48 -5.34 -6.81 -4.97
CA THR A 48 -6.33 -7.61 -4.26
C THR A 48 -5.80 -9.01 -3.93
N GLY A 49 -6.24 -9.59 -2.81
CA GLY A 49 -6.00 -10.99 -2.48
C GLY A 49 -6.60 -11.96 -3.51
N ALA A 50 -7.48 -11.49 -4.36
CA ALA A 50 -8.15 -12.25 -5.42
C ALA A 50 -7.41 -12.24 -6.76
N SER A 51 -6.38 -11.42 -6.91
CA SER A 51 -5.63 -11.34 -8.18
C SER A 51 -4.94 -12.67 -8.50
N PRO A 52 -4.98 -13.13 -9.78
CA PRO A 52 -4.24 -14.29 -10.22
C PRO A 52 -2.73 -14.11 -10.02
N GLN A 53 -2.03 -15.19 -9.81
CA GLN A 53 -0.57 -15.19 -9.66
C GLN A 53 0.16 -14.54 -10.86
N THR A 54 -0.36 -14.73 -12.06
CA THR A 54 0.18 -14.14 -13.29
C THR A 54 0.12 -12.61 -13.26
N SER A 55 -1.00 -12.03 -12.81
CA SER A 55 -1.13 -10.57 -12.69
C SER A 55 -0.17 -10.01 -11.65
N ILE A 56 -0.04 -10.67 -10.49
CA ILE A 56 0.85 -10.25 -9.41
C ILE A 56 2.32 -10.28 -9.83
N LYS A 57 2.70 -11.23 -10.67
CA LYS A 57 4.11 -11.40 -11.08
C LYS A 57 4.50 -10.57 -12.30
N HIS A 58 3.55 -10.14 -13.12
CA HIS A 58 3.84 -9.62 -14.45
C HIS A 58 3.16 -8.29 -14.79
N ALA A 59 2.32 -7.76 -13.90
CA ALA A 59 1.64 -6.49 -14.14
C ALA A 59 2.21 -5.40 -13.24
N GLY A 60 3.25 -4.73 -13.69
CA GLY A 60 3.93 -3.67 -12.98
C GLY A 60 5.36 -4.01 -12.56
N LEU A 61 5.97 -3.10 -11.81
CA LEU A 61 7.32 -3.19 -11.25
C LEU A 61 7.27 -3.22 -9.71
N PRO A 62 8.38 -3.59 -9.05
CA PRO A 62 8.50 -3.40 -7.59
C PRO A 62 8.18 -1.96 -7.18
N MET A 63 7.56 -1.79 -6.01
CA MET A 63 7.18 -0.46 -5.52
C MET A 63 8.37 0.48 -5.39
N GLU A 64 9.53 -0.04 -5.06
CA GLU A 64 10.77 0.72 -4.85
C GLU A 64 11.17 1.51 -6.09
N LEU A 65 11.03 0.92 -7.27
CA LEU A 65 11.30 1.61 -8.53
C LEU A 65 10.28 2.72 -8.80
N GLY A 66 9.01 2.44 -8.60
CA GLY A 66 7.94 3.40 -8.84
C GLY A 66 7.97 4.58 -7.87
N ILE A 67 8.22 4.32 -6.57
CA ILE A 67 8.30 5.38 -5.58
C ILE A 67 9.54 6.27 -5.80
N ALA A 68 10.70 5.67 -6.09
CA ALA A 68 11.93 6.40 -6.36
C ALA A 68 11.81 7.29 -7.60
N GLU A 69 11.26 6.78 -8.70
CA GLU A 69 10.98 7.57 -9.90
C GLU A 69 9.99 8.70 -9.61
N THR A 70 8.90 8.39 -8.90
CA THR A 70 7.88 9.38 -8.54
C THR A 70 8.49 10.49 -7.69
N GLN A 71 9.25 10.16 -6.66
CA GLN A 71 9.92 11.12 -5.80
C GLN A 71 10.81 12.07 -6.61
N GLN A 72 11.67 11.52 -7.47
CA GLN A 72 12.58 12.31 -8.29
C GLN A 72 11.84 13.25 -9.24
N VAL A 73 10.83 12.75 -9.95
CA VAL A 73 10.10 13.56 -10.93
C VAL A 73 9.26 14.64 -10.24
N LEU A 74 8.65 14.36 -9.10
CA LEU A 74 7.90 15.35 -8.33
C LEU A 74 8.81 16.47 -7.79
N VAL A 75 10.01 16.13 -7.32
CA VAL A 75 11.02 17.09 -6.87
C VAL A 75 11.50 17.95 -8.06
N MET A 76 11.86 17.33 -9.19
CA MET A 76 12.30 18.05 -10.40
C MET A 76 11.25 19.02 -10.94
N ASN A 77 9.97 18.76 -10.71
CA ASN A 77 8.86 19.61 -11.15
C ASN A 77 8.39 20.60 -10.08
N ASP A 78 9.03 20.65 -8.90
CA ASP A 78 8.66 21.52 -7.77
C ASP A 78 7.20 21.32 -7.31
N VAL A 79 6.72 20.07 -7.34
CA VAL A 79 5.36 19.72 -6.93
C VAL A 79 5.33 18.69 -5.79
N ARG A 80 6.50 18.20 -5.33
CA ARG A 80 6.58 17.18 -4.28
C ARG A 80 5.89 17.59 -2.97
N GLY A 81 6.04 18.84 -2.56
CA GLY A 81 5.44 19.38 -1.33
C GLY A 81 3.94 19.59 -1.38
N ARG A 82 3.28 19.35 -2.53
CA ARG A 82 1.84 19.57 -2.70
C ARG A 82 0.99 18.34 -2.52
N ILE A 83 1.60 17.15 -2.49
CA ILE A 83 0.90 15.88 -2.54
C ILE A 83 1.55 14.89 -1.58
N ARG A 84 0.75 14.15 -0.84
CA ARG A 84 1.22 13.01 -0.04
C ARG A 84 1.37 11.80 -0.95
N VAL A 85 2.46 11.07 -0.76
CA VAL A 85 2.81 9.91 -1.59
C VAL A 85 2.85 8.65 -0.73
N PRO A 86 1.69 8.01 -0.46
CA PRO A 86 1.66 6.67 0.10
C PRO A 86 2.20 5.64 -0.88
N THR A 87 2.69 4.52 -0.33
CA THR A 87 3.07 3.34 -1.11
C THR A 87 2.53 2.06 -0.51
N ASP A 88 2.22 1.09 -1.35
CA ASP A 88 1.95 -0.30 -0.98
C ASP A 88 2.69 -1.26 -1.92
N GLY A 89 2.80 -2.52 -1.56
CA GLY A 89 3.50 -3.53 -2.34
C GLY A 89 4.21 -4.54 -1.45
N GLN A 90 3.46 -5.29 -0.63
CA GLN A 90 4.00 -6.35 0.24
C GLN A 90 4.92 -5.87 1.36
N LEU A 91 4.72 -4.67 1.88
CA LEU A 91 5.38 -4.23 3.11
C LEU A 91 5.05 -5.19 4.27
N LYS A 92 6.07 -5.69 4.97
CA LYS A 92 5.91 -6.73 6.01
C LYS A 92 6.72 -6.44 7.26
N THR A 93 7.84 -5.73 7.15
CA THR A 93 8.81 -5.49 8.22
C THR A 93 9.05 -4.00 8.42
N GLY A 94 9.66 -3.63 9.55
CA GLY A 94 10.10 -2.27 9.79
C GLY A 94 11.17 -1.83 8.78
N ARG A 95 12.01 -2.77 8.34
CA ARG A 95 13.01 -2.51 7.29
C ARG A 95 12.36 -2.10 5.96
N ASP A 96 11.28 -2.76 5.55
CA ASP A 96 10.56 -2.39 4.33
C ASP A 96 10.00 -0.96 4.42
N VAL A 97 9.47 -0.59 5.59
CA VAL A 97 8.97 0.76 5.88
C VAL A 97 10.08 1.80 5.77
N VAL A 98 11.23 1.55 6.41
CA VAL A 98 12.36 2.48 6.36
C VAL A 98 12.87 2.66 4.94
N ILE A 99 13.04 1.57 4.18
CA ILE A 99 13.45 1.64 2.77
C ILE A 99 12.46 2.48 1.95
N ALA A 100 11.15 2.20 2.08
CA ALA A 100 10.13 2.95 1.37
C ALA A 100 10.15 4.45 1.74
N GLY A 101 10.32 4.78 3.02
CA GLY A 101 10.50 6.16 3.49
C GLY A 101 11.72 6.85 2.89
N MET A 102 12.86 6.16 2.86
CA MET A 102 14.10 6.69 2.24
C MET A 102 13.94 6.94 0.73
N LEU A 103 13.09 6.17 0.06
CA LEU A 103 12.79 6.34 -1.36
C LEU A 103 11.74 7.42 -1.63
N GLY A 104 11.11 7.97 -0.59
CA GLY A 104 10.23 9.12 -0.70
C GLY A 104 8.76 8.85 -0.36
N ALA A 105 8.42 7.73 0.27
CA ALA A 105 7.06 7.50 0.75
C ALA A 105 6.77 8.31 2.03
N ASP A 106 5.58 8.92 2.11
CA ASP A 106 5.08 9.60 3.30
C ASP A 106 4.21 8.68 4.18
N GLU A 107 3.56 7.71 3.57
CA GLU A 107 2.59 6.81 4.22
C GLU A 107 2.78 5.39 3.68
N PHE A 108 2.39 4.37 4.48
CA PHE A 108 2.69 2.98 4.21
C PHE A 108 1.42 2.13 4.26
N GLY A 109 1.11 1.44 3.15
CA GLY A 109 -0.07 0.60 3.02
C GLY A 109 0.23 -0.86 3.34
N PHE A 110 -0.50 -1.43 4.31
CA PHE A 110 -0.41 -2.83 4.69
C PHE A 110 -1.74 -3.54 4.44
N SER A 111 -1.70 -4.73 3.87
CA SER A 111 -2.88 -5.57 3.69
C SER A 111 -2.58 -7.03 4.02
N THR A 112 -1.78 -7.68 3.21
CA THR A 112 -1.50 -9.12 3.31
C THR A 112 -0.98 -9.52 4.67
N ILE A 113 -0.02 -8.78 5.22
CA ILE A 113 0.57 -9.14 6.52
C ILE A 113 -0.43 -9.01 7.67
N ALA A 114 -1.30 -8.00 7.65
CA ALA A 114 -2.36 -7.87 8.63
C ALA A 114 -3.33 -9.06 8.58
N LEU A 115 -3.65 -9.55 7.38
CA LEU A 115 -4.46 -10.77 7.23
C LEU A 115 -3.73 -12.02 7.71
N VAL A 116 -2.42 -12.11 7.48
CA VAL A 116 -1.59 -13.25 7.96
C VAL A 116 -1.59 -13.31 9.49
N THR A 117 -1.47 -12.17 10.17
CA THR A 117 -1.54 -12.13 11.64
C THR A 117 -2.89 -12.60 12.19
N LEU A 118 -3.94 -12.50 11.38
CA LEU A 118 -5.29 -13.02 11.70
C LEU A 118 -5.49 -14.49 11.29
N GLY A 119 -4.46 -15.15 10.74
CA GLY A 119 -4.51 -16.55 10.34
C GLY A 119 -4.78 -16.80 8.85
N CYS A 120 -4.60 -15.81 7.99
CA CYS A 120 -4.69 -16.00 6.55
C CYS A 120 -3.55 -16.88 6.03
N ILE A 121 -3.87 -17.91 5.28
CA ILE A 121 -2.92 -18.86 4.68
C ILE A 121 -2.58 -18.55 3.21
N LEU A 122 -2.94 -17.37 2.73
CA LEU A 122 -2.65 -16.90 1.36
C LEU A 122 -3.20 -17.81 0.25
N LEU A 123 -4.35 -18.43 0.46
CA LEU A 123 -4.99 -19.33 -0.51
C LEU A 123 -5.45 -18.59 -1.80
N ARG A 124 -5.60 -17.27 -1.76
CA ARG A 124 -6.01 -16.40 -2.87
C ARG A 124 -7.33 -16.77 -3.55
N LYS A 125 -8.25 -17.35 -2.79
CA LYS A 125 -9.63 -17.68 -3.21
C LYS A 125 -10.67 -16.81 -2.51
N CYS A 126 -10.28 -15.59 -2.10
CA CYS A 126 -11.13 -14.67 -1.34
C CYS A 126 -12.42 -14.29 -2.08
N HIS A 127 -12.39 -14.28 -3.41
CA HIS A 127 -13.53 -13.93 -4.27
C HIS A 127 -14.53 -15.08 -4.47
N LEU A 128 -14.21 -16.30 -4.03
CA LEU A 128 -15.05 -17.50 -4.25
C LEU A 128 -15.93 -17.86 -3.07
N ASN A 129 -15.92 -17.10 -1.98
CA ASN A 129 -16.64 -17.41 -0.74
C ASN A 129 -16.24 -18.75 -0.08
N THR A 130 -15.05 -19.28 -0.41
CA THR A 130 -14.57 -20.59 0.02
C THR A 130 -13.33 -20.52 0.92
N CYS A 131 -13.16 -19.41 1.65
CA CYS A 131 -12.02 -19.22 2.53
C CYS A 131 -12.00 -20.27 3.65
N SER A 132 -11.05 -21.20 3.60
CA SER A 132 -10.98 -22.33 4.54
C SER A 132 -10.67 -21.93 5.98
N VAL A 133 -10.13 -20.73 6.21
CA VAL A 133 -9.82 -20.16 7.53
C VAL A 133 -10.87 -19.14 8.01
N GLY A 134 -11.94 -18.95 7.28
CA GLY A 134 -13.07 -18.13 7.70
C GLY A 134 -12.93 -16.61 7.60
N ILE A 135 -11.80 -16.09 7.06
CA ILE A 135 -11.55 -14.64 7.00
C ILE A 135 -12.37 -13.98 5.90
N ALA A 136 -12.32 -14.51 4.68
CA ALA A 136 -12.94 -13.92 3.49
C ALA A 136 -14.07 -14.80 2.98
N THR A 137 -15.11 -14.97 3.79
CA THR A 137 -16.29 -15.78 3.43
C THR A 137 -17.51 -15.30 4.20
N GLN A 138 -18.69 -15.49 3.60
CA GLN A 138 -20.00 -15.33 4.24
C GLN A 138 -20.63 -16.67 4.63
N ASP A 139 -20.00 -17.79 4.26
CA ASP A 139 -20.45 -19.12 4.67
C ASP A 139 -20.38 -19.26 6.19
N SER A 140 -21.50 -19.65 6.81
CA SER A 140 -21.64 -19.70 8.27
C SER A 140 -20.73 -20.71 8.95
N ASP A 141 -20.45 -21.84 8.28
CA ASP A 141 -19.62 -22.90 8.83
C ASP A 141 -18.13 -22.62 8.66
N LEU A 142 -17.76 -22.00 7.55
CA LEU A 142 -16.38 -21.54 7.34
C LEU A 142 -16.05 -20.38 8.28
N ARG A 143 -16.97 -19.45 8.51
CA ARG A 143 -16.76 -18.32 9.46
C ARG A 143 -16.47 -18.77 10.90
N LYS A 144 -17.03 -19.90 11.34
CA LYS A 144 -16.74 -20.47 12.65
C LYS A 144 -15.28 -20.86 12.86
N LYS A 145 -14.52 -21.02 11.77
CA LYS A 145 -13.09 -21.37 11.80
C LYS A 145 -12.18 -20.17 12.02
N PHE A 146 -12.71 -18.95 11.95
CA PHE A 146 -11.93 -17.73 12.15
C PHE A 146 -11.56 -17.57 13.64
N ASN A 147 -10.27 -17.57 13.92
CA ASN A 147 -9.70 -17.45 15.26
C ASN A 147 -8.89 -16.17 15.48
N GLY A 148 -8.85 -15.28 14.48
CA GLY A 148 -8.10 -14.02 14.57
C GLY A 148 -8.70 -13.09 15.62
N LYS A 149 -7.81 -12.36 16.30
CA LYS A 149 -8.16 -11.35 17.30
C LYS A 149 -7.56 -10.01 16.94
N PRO A 150 -8.22 -8.88 17.28
CA PRO A 150 -7.65 -7.55 17.03
C PRO A 150 -6.24 -7.37 17.61
N GLU A 151 -5.99 -7.95 18.79
CA GLU A 151 -4.70 -7.86 19.49
C GLU A 151 -3.55 -8.44 18.65
N ASN A 152 -3.81 -9.44 17.81
CA ASN A 152 -2.80 -10.01 16.92
C ASN A 152 -2.24 -8.94 15.97
N VAL A 153 -3.14 -8.12 15.41
CA VAL A 153 -2.77 -7.03 14.51
C VAL A 153 -2.08 -5.89 15.26
N VAL A 154 -2.65 -5.49 16.41
CA VAL A 154 -2.08 -4.44 17.26
C VAL A 154 -0.65 -4.79 17.67
N ASN A 155 -0.43 -5.99 18.21
CA ASN A 155 0.90 -6.43 18.63
C ASN A 155 1.88 -6.49 17.47
N PHE A 156 1.45 -7.01 16.32
CA PHE A 156 2.29 -7.07 15.13
C PHE A 156 2.77 -5.67 14.70
N PHE A 157 1.85 -4.70 14.58
CA PHE A 157 2.24 -3.35 14.18
C PHE A 157 3.03 -2.60 15.25
N THR A 158 2.86 -2.94 16.53
CA THR A 158 3.74 -2.46 17.58
C THR A 158 5.18 -2.94 17.35
N PHE A 159 5.38 -4.23 17.04
CA PHE A 159 6.71 -4.75 16.73
C PHE A 159 7.30 -4.13 15.45
N VAL A 160 6.50 -3.95 14.41
CA VAL A 160 6.97 -3.25 13.19
C VAL A 160 7.42 -1.82 13.53
N ALA A 161 6.67 -1.10 14.36
CA ALA A 161 7.04 0.25 14.77
C ALA A 161 8.32 0.29 15.62
N GLU A 162 8.52 -0.70 16.51
CA GLU A 162 9.78 -0.82 17.26
C GLU A 162 10.96 -1.10 16.34
N GLU A 163 10.83 -2.06 15.40
CA GLU A 163 11.87 -2.34 14.41
C GLU A 163 12.22 -1.08 13.58
N VAL A 164 11.23 -0.29 13.18
CA VAL A 164 11.47 1.00 12.50
C VAL A 164 12.30 1.93 13.36
N ARG A 165 11.96 2.08 14.66
CA ARG A 165 12.71 2.96 15.58
C ARG A 165 14.13 2.47 15.79
N GLU A 166 14.35 1.17 15.94
CA GLU A 166 15.68 0.57 16.08
C GLU A 166 16.54 0.88 14.87
N ILE A 167 16.04 0.64 13.66
CA ILE A 167 16.78 0.93 12.42
C ILE A 167 17.05 2.43 12.29
N MET A 168 16.09 3.29 12.59
CA MET A 168 16.29 4.74 12.56
C MET A 168 17.37 5.16 13.54
N ALA A 169 17.38 4.63 14.77
CA ALA A 169 18.41 4.91 15.76
C ALA A 169 19.81 4.46 15.30
N GLU A 170 19.93 3.28 14.67
CA GLU A 170 21.19 2.82 14.07
C GLU A 170 21.68 3.75 12.95
N MET A 171 20.75 4.39 12.23
CA MET A 171 21.05 5.38 11.19
C MET A 171 21.36 6.79 11.74
N GLY A 172 21.14 7.03 13.03
CA GLY A 172 21.40 8.32 13.68
C GLY A 172 20.22 9.30 13.69
N PHE A 173 18.98 8.79 13.56
CA PHE A 173 17.75 9.58 13.67
C PHE A 173 17.10 9.47 15.04
#